data_f190fa6adb3910905588da1b2dffcb5e
#
_entry.id   f190fa6adb3910905588da1b2dffcb5e
#
_cell.length_a   1.000
_cell.length_b   1.000
_cell.length_c   1.000
_cell.angle_alpha   90.00
_cell.angle_beta   90.00
_cell.angle_gamma   90.00
#
_symmetry.space_group_name_H-M   'P 1'
#
loop_
_entity.id
_entity.type
_entity.pdbx_description
1 polymer ?
#
loop_
_entity_poly.entity_id
_entity_poly.type
_entity_poly.pdbx_seq_one_letter_code
_entity_poly.pdbx_strand_id
1 'polypeptide(L)'
;PDPRVPDGVRPNVVARIPGASPRRLWILGHMDVVPPGELSYWKTDPWKVVVDGDKIRGRGVEDNQQAIVCGLLIAQELKAQGITPDLSLGLIFVSDEETSSRYGIHYILKTHADLFGPDDFVVVPDYGVADGSSIEISEKGQLWMRVEVLGHQCHASRPQEGRNSLVAAADMILHVRDLESIYAQVDPLFQPPCCTFVPTRHEENVPNINSLPGKDVFYIDCRILPGISHDDVLASAREIMEAVAERHGVTVDITTVTNAPASPATPPDSEVVLRLSAGIREIYGIEPHC
;
A
#
# COMPACT_ATOMS: atom_id res chain seq x y z
N PRO A 1 -9.67 9.94 18.18
CA PRO A 1 -8.43 10.72 18.04
C PRO A 1 -7.27 9.82 17.60
N ASP A 2 -6.41 10.32 16.73
CA ASP A 2 -5.20 9.65 16.32
C ASP A 2 -4.00 10.16 17.16
N PRO A 3 -3.35 9.31 17.97
CA PRO A 3 -2.23 9.75 18.82
C PRO A 3 -0.97 10.15 18.02
N ARG A 4 -0.92 9.86 16.73
CA ARG A 4 0.20 10.21 15.84
C ARG A 4 0.19 11.67 15.40
N VAL A 5 -0.92 12.40 15.59
CA VAL A 5 -1.04 13.83 15.26
C VAL A 5 -1.27 14.66 16.50
N PRO A 6 -0.70 15.89 16.56
CA PRO A 6 -0.69 16.70 17.78
C PRO A 6 -2.06 17.04 18.36
N ASP A 7 -3.04 17.31 17.52
CA ASP A 7 -4.43 17.64 17.91
C ASP A 7 -5.36 16.42 17.91
N GLY A 8 -4.84 15.25 17.51
CA GLY A 8 -5.61 14.01 17.42
C GLY A 8 -6.64 13.99 16.28
N VAL A 9 -6.62 14.97 15.36
CA VAL A 9 -7.62 15.14 14.31
C VAL A 9 -7.05 14.77 12.93
N ARG A 10 -7.76 13.92 12.21
CA ARG A 10 -7.51 13.58 10.80
C ARG A 10 -8.71 14.05 9.98
N PRO A 11 -8.68 15.25 9.40
CA PRO A 11 -9.81 15.77 8.65
C PRO A 11 -9.97 15.05 7.32
N ASN A 12 -11.21 14.86 6.89
CA ASN A 12 -11.55 14.45 5.53
C ASN A 12 -12.46 15.52 4.92
N VAL A 13 -12.30 15.78 3.65
CA VAL A 13 -13.09 16.79 2.92
C VAL A 13 -13.95 16.10 1.87
N VAL A 14 -15.25 16.41 1.88
CA VAL A 14 -16.18 15.93 0.86
C VAL A 14 -16.86 17.15 0.23
N ALA A 15 -16.74 17.27 -1.09
CA ALA A 15 -17.39 18.32 -1.87
C ALA A 15 -18.21 17.72 -3.02
N ARG A 16 -19.26 18.41 -3.47
CA ARG A 16 -20.13 17.95 -4.55
C ARG A 16 -20.54 19.08 -5.45
N ILE A 17 -20.57 18.81 -6.75
CA ILE A 17 -21.19 19.65 -7.77
C ILE A 17 -22.32 18.84 -8.41
N PRO A 18 -23.58 19.31 -8.30
CA PRO A 18 -24.70 18.61 -8.93
C PRO A 18 -24.55 18.53 -10.44
N GLY A 19 -24.82 17.37 -11.00
CA GLY A 19 -24.93 17.13 -12.43
C GLY A 19 -26.39 16.92 -12.86
N ALA A 20 -26.59 16.57 -14.13
CA ALA A 20 -27.88 16.23 -14.69
C ALA A 20 -28.43 14.88 -14.15
N SER A 21 -27.53 13.98 -13.77
CA SER A 21 -27.85 12.67 -13.19
C SER A 21 -27.55 12.63 -11.68
N PRO A 22 -28.30 11.88 -10.88
CA PRO A 22 -27.96 11.59 -9.49
C PRO A 22 -26.75 10.67 -9.35
N ARG A 23 -26.37 9.93 -10.40
CA ARG A 23 -25.15 9.12 -10.47
C ARG A 23 -23.93 10.02 -10.38
N ARG A 24 -22.87 9.55 -9.74
CA ARG A 24 -21.70 10.39 -9.43
C ARG A 24 -20.43 9.84 -10.06
N LEU A 25 -19.53 10.77 -10.38
CA LEU A 25 -18.10 10.51 -10.54
C LEU A 25 -17.39 11.05 -9.33
N TRP A 26 -16.82 10.17 -8.52
CA TRP A 26 -15.97 10.52 -7.39
C TRP A 26 -14.52 10.58 -7.82
N ILE A 27 -13.85 11.68 -7.50
CA ILE A 27 -12.38 11.80 -7.54
C ILE A 27 -11.90 11.73 -6.09
N LEU A 28 -11.12 10.71 -5.77
CA LEU A 28 -10.59 10.47 -4.45
C LEU A 28 -9.09 10.72 -4.48
N GLY A 29 -8.58 11.50 -3.53
CA GLY A 29 -7.15 11.73 -3.31
C GLY A 29 -6.85 11.83 -1.83
N HIS A 30 -5.57 11.76 -1.45
CA HIS A 30 -5.17 11.90 -0.06
C HIS A 30 -4.33 13.15 0.20
N MET A 31 -4.40 13.65 1.43
CA MET A 31 -3.76 14.91 1.85
C MET A 31 -2.47 14.68 2.64
N ASP A 32 -2.32 13.51 3.25
CA ASP A 32 -1.12 13.15 3.99
C ASP A 32 -0.01 12.70 3.05
N VAL A 33 1.20 12.65 3.57
CA VAL A 33 2.40 12.30 2.82
C VAL A 33 3.35 11.50 3.70
N VAL A 34 4.16 10.61 3.09
CA VAL A 34 5.22 9.92 3.80
C VAL A 34 6.34 10.88 4.24
N PRO A 35 7.12 10.54 5.28
CA PRO A 35 8.33 11.26 5.63
C PRO A 35 9.28 11.40 4.44
N PRO A 36 10.11 12.47 4.40
CA PRO A 36 11.00 12.73 3.26
C PRO A 36 12.13 11.71 3.12
N GLY A 37 12.33 10.85 4.11
CA GLY A 37 13.48 9.96 4.18
C GLY A 37 14.77 10.71 4.52
N GLU A 38 15.90 10.23 3.99
CA GLU A 38 17.21 10.82 4.21
C GLU A 38 17.37 12.16 3.45
N LEU A 39 17.45 13.26 4.19
CA LEU A 39 17.48 14.62 3.62
C LEU A 39 18.69 14.88 2.71
N SER A 40 19.80 14.17 2.90
CA SER A 40 20.99 14.30 2.06
C SER A 40 20.76 13.87 0.60
N TYR A 41 19.72 13.10 0.31
CA TYR A 41 19.35 12.70 -1.05
C TYR A 41 18.52 13.74 -1.79
N TRP A 42 17.98 14.73 -1.07
CA TRP A 42 17.19 15.79 -1.67
C TRP A 42 18.11 16.90 -2.22
N LYS A 43 17.81 17.34 -3.46
CA LYS A 43 18.49 18.48 -4.09
C LYS A 43 17.87 19.82 -3.69
N THR A 44 16.65 19.78 -3.14
CA THR A 44 15.87 20.93 -2.68
C THR A 44 15.25 20.59 -1.34
N ASP A 45 14.75 21.57 -0.61
CA ASP A 45 13.97 21.34 0.60
C ASP A 45 12.69 20.58 0.23
N PRO A 46 12.46 19.34 0.75
CA PRO A 46 11.28 18.55 0.41
C PRO A 46 9.95 19.24 0.76
N TRP A 47 9.96 20.14 1.73
CA TRP A 47 8.77 20.84 2.22
C TRP A 47 8.50 22.18 1.53
N LYS A 48 9.29 22.51 0.51
CA LYS A 48 9.10 23.70 -0.32
C LYS A 48 8.89 23.32 -1.76
N VAL A 49 7.79 23.80 -2.32
CA VAL A 49 7.51 23.62 -3.75
C VAL A 49 8.55 24.41 -4.56
N VAL A 50 9.23 23.70 -5.46
CA VAL A 50 10.19 24.30 -6.41
C VAL A 50 9.67 24.03 -7.82
N VAL A 51 9.51 25.10 -8.58
CA VAL A 51 9.19 25.04 -10.02
C VAL A 51 10.48 25.17 -10.81
N ASP A 52 10.78 24.16 -11.63
CA ASP A 52 11.98 24.06 -12.45
C ASP A 52 11.57 23.72 -13.90
N GLY A 53 11.37 24.76 -14.70
CA GLY A 53 10.83 24.64 -16.06
C GLY A 53 9.40 24.10 -16.06
N ASP A 54 9.24 22.92 -16.63
CA ASP A 54 7.97 22.17 -16.71
C ASP A 54 7.76 21.18 -15.54
N LYS A 55 8.65 21.19 -14.55
CA LYS A 55 8.62 20.27 -13.42
C LYS A 55 8.34 21.00 -12.12
N ILE A 56 7.55 20.33 -11.28
CA ILE A 56 7.27 20.74 -9.90
C ILE A 56 7.90 19.69 -8.97
N ARG A 57 8.67 20.15 -7.99
CA ARG A 57 9.38 19.29 -7.04
C ARG A 57 8.97 19.58 -5.61
N GLY A 58 8.81 18.55 -4.82
CA GLY A 58 8.47 18.59 -3.39
C GLY A 58 7.88 17.28 -2.92
N ARG A 59 7.90 17.02 -1.60
CA ARG A 59 7.21 15.86 -1.03
C ARG A 59 5.70 16.04 -1.19
N GLY A 60 4.99 15.00 -1.70
CA GLY A 60 3.55 15.01 -1.90
C GLY A 60 3.08 15.65 -3.21
N VAL A 61 3.99 16.22 -4.04
CA VAL A 61 3.59 16.87 -5.30
C VAL A 61 2.92 15.89 -6.25
N GLU A 62 3.47 14.68 -6.39
CA GLU A 62 2.91 13.59 -7.19
C GLU A 62 1.95 12.76 -6.37
N ASP A 63 2.40 12.29 -5.24
CA ASP A 63 1.71 11.40 -4.32
C ASP A 63 1.28 12.19 -3.07
N ASN A 64 0.03 12.68 -2.98
CA ASN A 64 -1.01 12.57 -4.00
C ASN A 64 -1.70 13.95 -4.24
N GLN A 65 -1.00 15.05 -3.94
CA GLN A 65 -1.60 16.40 -4.03
C GLN A 65 -1.97 16.81 -5.45
N GLN A 66 -1.37 16.20 -6.48
CA GLN A 66 -1.76 16.42 -7.87
C GLN A 66 -3.23 16.00 -8.10
N ALA A 67 -3.72 14.90 -7.49
CA ALA A 67 -5.11 14.49 -7.58
C ALA A 67 -6.06 15.52 -6.97
N ILE A 68 -5.68 16.09 -5.81
CA ILE A 68 -6.43 17.17 -5.16
C ILE A 68 -6.54 18.39 -6.07
N VAL A 69 -5.39 18.83 -6.61
CA VAL A 69 -5.33 20.00 -7.48
C VAL A 69 -6.15 19.78 -8.75
N CYS A 70 -6.02 18.63 -9.40
CA CYS A 70 -6.81 18.27 -10.60
C CYS A 70 -8.31 18.28 -10.30
N GLY A 71 -8.73 17.64 -9.19
CA GLY A 71 -10.14 17.64 -8.78
C GLY A 71 -10.69 19.04 -8.54
N LEU A 72 -9.92 19.90 -7.87
CA LEU A 72 -10.30 21.30 -7.61
C LEU A 72 -10.35 22.13 -8.90
N LEU A 73 -9.41 21.95 -9.84
CA LEU A 73 -9.41 22.63 -11.12
C LEU A 73 -10.62 22.26 -11.97
N ILE A 74 -10.98 20.96 -12.02
CA ILE A 74 -12.20 20.49 -12.71
C ILE A 74 -13.43 21.16 -12.10
N ALA A 75 -13.55 21.16 -10.77
CA ALA A 75 -14.68 21.76 -10.08
C ALA A 75 -14.77 23.28 -10.32
N GLN A 76 -13.63 23.97 -10.31
CA GLN A 76 -13.52 25.39 -10.57
C GLN A 76 -13.95 25.73 -12.01
N GLU A 77 -13.51 24.93 -12.98
CA GLU A 77 -13.79 25.16 -14.40
C GLU A 77 -15.29 24.93 -14.73
N LEU A 78 -15.86 23.84 -14.22
CA LEU A 78 -17.30 23.58 -14.35
C LEU A 78 -18.12 24.77 -13.82
N LYS A 79 -17.74 25.31 -12.67
CA LYS A 79 -18.42 26.45 -12.06
C LYS A 79 -18.20 27.74 -12.86
N ALA A 80 -16.98 27.99 -13.31
CA ALA A 80 -16.64 29.23 -14.05
C ALA A 80 -17.35 29.31 -15.40
N GLN A 81 -17.50 28.19 -16.09
CA GLN A 81 -18.19 28.11 -17.38
C GLN A 81 -19.70 27.88 -17.25
N GLY A 82 -20.23 27.70 -16.05
CA GLY A 82 -21.66 27.40 -15.84
C GLY A 82 -22.07 26.03 -16.43
N ILE A 83 -21.14 25.08 -16.53
CA ILE A 83 -21.40 23.74 -17.07
C ILE A 83 -22.06 22.89 -16.01
N THR A 84 -23.21 22.29 -16.35
CA THR A 84 -23.80 21.18 -15.58
C THR A 84 -23.31 19.87 -16.18
N PRO A 85 -22.45 19.10 -15.47
CA PRO A 85 -21.95 17.84 -16.00
C PRO A 85 -23.07 16.77 -16.06
N ASP A 86 -22.90 15.74 -16.89
CA ASP A 86 -23.87 14.64 -16.98
C ASP A 86 -23.95 13.87 -15.67
N LEU A 87 -22.82 13.53 -15.08
CA LEU A 87 -22.72 12.93 -13.74
C LEU A 87 -22.47 14.00 -12.70
N SER A 88 -23.03 13.85 -11.52
CA SER A 88 -22.64 14.73 -10.41
C SER A 88 -21.16 14.51 -10.06
N LEU A 89 -20.37 15.57 -9.93
CA LEU A 89 -18.98 15.48 -9.50
C LEU A 89 -18.91 15.42 -7.98
N GLY A 90 -18.27 14.39 -7.48
CA GLY A 90 -17.89 14.27 -6.07
C GLY A 90 -16.37 14.36 -5.91
N LEU A 91 -15.91 15.09 -4.91
CA LEU A 91 -14.51 15.14 -4.51
C LEU A 91 -14.39 14.61 -3.08
N ILE A 92 -13.48 13.68 -2.86
CA ILE A 92 -13.17 13.16 -1.54
C ILE A 92 -11.66 13.28 -1.34
N PHE A 93 -11.26 14.10 -0.37
CA PHE A 93 -9.86 14.21 0.03
C PHE A 93 -9.71 13.67 1.44
N VAL A 94 -8.98 12.56 1.54
CA VAL A 94 -8.82 11.81 2.79
C VAL A 94 -7.48 12.10 3.44
N SER A 95 -7.39 11.82 4.72
CA SER A 95 -6.15 11.76 5.47
C SER A 95 -5.86 10.33 5.92
N ASP A 96 -4.59 10.00 6.22
CA ASP A 96 -4.17 8.70 6.74
C ASP A 96 -4.09 7.58 5.68
N GLU A 97 -4.00 7.92 4.37
CA GLU A 97 -3.80 6.92 3.32
C GLU A 97 -2.48 6.18 3.52
N GLU A 98 -1.40 6.92 3.69
CA GLU A 98 -0.02 6.48 3.82
C GLU A 98 0.26 5.64 5.09
N THR A 99 -0.69 5.54 5.99
CA THR A 99 -0.48 4.86 7.28
C THR A 99 -1.57 3.88 7.68
N SER A 100 -2.55 3.58 6.88
CA SER A 100 -3.57 2.53 7.08
C SER A 100 -4.98 2.88 6.64
N SER A 101 -5.23 4.08 6.18
CA SER A 101 -6.55 4.61 5.75
C SER A 101 -7.66 4.53 6.82
N ARG A 102 -7.30 4.21 8.07
CA ARG A 102 -8.24 3.97 9.16
C ARG A 102 -9.10 5.19 9.48
N TYR A 103 -8.48 6.38 9.47
CA TYR A 103 -9.13 7.65 9.76
C TYR A 103 -9.56 8.37 8.48
N GLY A 104 -9.08 7.91 7.32
CA GLY A 104 -9.42 8.36 5.99
C GLY A 104 -10.63 7.63 5.41
N ILE A 105 -10.41 6.93 4.29
CA ILE A 105 -11.50 6.29 3.54
C ILE A 105 -12.24 5.21 4.34
N HIS A 106 -11.57 4.43 5.20
CA HIS A 106 -12.26 3.45 6.03
C HIS A 106 -13.25 4.09 7.01
N TYR A 107 -12.90 5.26 7.56
CA TYR A 107 -13.82 6.02 8.41
C TYR A 107 -15.04 6.49 7.61
N ILE A 108 -14.84 7.04 6.40
CA ILE A 108 -15.92 7.50 5.52
C ILE A 108 -16.86 6.33 5.17
N LEU A 109 -16.31 5.21 4.73
CA LEU A 109 -17.11 4.02 4.37
C LEU A 109 -17.92 3.48 5.55
N LYS A 110 -17.36 3.55 6.76
CA LYS A 110 -18.04 3.09 7.97
C LYS A 110 -19.18 4.02 8.44
N THR A 111 -18.98 5.34 8.30
CA THR A 111 -19.89 6.34 8.92
C THR A 111 -20.76 7.07 7.92
N HIS A 112 -20.39 7.10 6.64
CA HIS A 112 -21.02 7.84 5.57
C HIS A 112 -21.10 7.02 4.28
N ALA A 113 -21.38 5.71 4.38
CA ALA A 113 -21.53 4.84 3.20
C ALA A 113 -22.64 5.30 2.25
N ASP A 114 -23.62 6.06 2.75
CA ASP A 114 -24.71 6.69 2.00
C ASP A 114 -24.23 7.75 0.99
N LEU A 115 -22.98 8.20 1.09
CA LEU A 115 -22.33 9.05 0.08
C LEU A 115 -22.27 8.36 -1.28
N PHE A 116 -22.08 7.05 -1.30
CA PHE A 116 -21.83 6.28 -2.51
C PHE A 116 -23.10 5.57 -2.98
N GLY A 117 -23.38 5.70 -4.28
CA GLY A 117 -24.41 4.91 -4.94
C GLY A 117 -23.81 3.64 -5.58
N PRO A 118 -24.62 2.61 -5.82
CA PRO A 118 -24.14 1.35 -6.39
C PRO A 118 -23.62 1.50 -7.83
N ASP A 119 -24.06 2.52 -8.54
CA ASP A 119 -23.70 2.80 -9.93
C ASP A 119 -22.69 3.97 -10.06
N ASP A 120 -22.20 4.50 -8.96
CA ASP A 120 -21.23 5.59 -8.98
C ASP A 120 -19.88 5.10 -9.52
N PHE A 121 -19.16 6.00 -10.18
CA PHE A 121 -17.76 5.80 -10.53
C PHE A 121 -16.86 6.36 -9.45
N VAL A 122 -15.78 5.64 -9.14
CA VAL A 122 -14.71 6.12 -8.27
C VAL A 122 -13.41 6.06 -9.04
N VAL A 123 -12.73 7.19 -9.17
CA VAL A 123 -11.41 7.32 -9.78
C VAL A 123 -10.45 7.83 -8.72
N VAL A 124 -9.33 7.12 -8.57
CA VAL A 124 -8.27 7.45 -7.62
C VAL A 124 -7.02 7.78 -8.44
N PRO A 125 -6.69 9.05 -8.70
CA PRO A 125 -5.53 9.44 -9.50
C PRO A 125 -4.26 9.39 -8.64
N ASP A 126 -3.86 8.20 -8.23
CA ASP A 126 -2.74 7.96 -7.31
C ASP A 126 -1.60 7.18 -7.96
N TYR A 127 -1.94 6.27 -8.85
CA TYR A 127 -1.00 5.53 -9.67
C TYR A 127 -0.99 6.03 -11.11
N GLY A 128 0.16 5.96 -11.76
CA GLY A 128 0.28 6.25 -13.19
C GLY A 128 1.67 5.98 -13.74
N VAL A 129 1.76 5.95 -15.06
CA VAL A 129 3.01 5.89 -15.81
C VAL A 129 3.25 7.21 -16.54
N ALA A 130 4.51 7.47 -16.90
CA ALA A 130 4.94 8.78 -17.40
C ALA A 130 4.19 9.26 -18.67
N ASP A 131 3.68 8.34 -19.49
CA ASP A 131 2.94 8.64 -20.70
C ASP A 131 1.41 8.63 -20.51
N GLY A 132 0.91 8.27 -19.30
CA GLY A 132 -0.51 8.20 -18.99
C GLY A 132 -1.26 7.01 -19.59
N SER A 133 -0.55 5.98 -20.07
CA SER A 133 -1.15 4.83 -20.77
C SER A 133 -1.71 3.75 -19.83
N SER A 134 -1.47 3.83 -18.52
CA SER A 134 -1.90 2.78 -17.58
C SER A 134 -3.17 3.17 -16.83
N ILE A 135 -4.10 2.22 -16.72
CA ILE A 135 -5.27 2.29 -15.85
C ILE A 135 -5.19 1.13 -14.87
N GLU A 136 -4.92 1.41 -13.61
CA GLU A 136 -4.90 0.40 -12.58
C GLU A 136 -6.32 -0.03 -12.21
N ILE A 137 -6.58 -1.33 -12.30
CA ILE A 137 -7.90 -1.94 -12.04
C ILE A 137 -7.91 -2.93 -10.89
N SER A 138 -6.72 -3.26 -10.37
CA SER A 138 -6.56 -4.19 -9.25
C SER A 138 -5.20 -4.04 -8.60
N GLU A 139 -5.14 -4.33 -7.31
CA GLU A 139 -3.91 -4.39 -6.52
C GLU A 139 -3.76 -5.75 -5.86
N LYS A 140 -2.51 -6.13 -5.58
CA LYS A 140 -2.23 -7.30 -4.74
C LYS A 140 -2.57 -7.02 -3.29
N GLY A 141 -3.07 -8.03 -2.60
CA GLY A 141 -3.22 -7.97 -1.15
C GLY A 141 -1.86 -7.81 -0.45
N GLN A 142 -1.89 -7.14 0.71
CA GLN A 142 -0.72 -6.87 1.54
C GLN A 142 -0.82 -7.66 2.85
N LEU A 143 0.15 -8.50 3.12
CA LEU A 143 0.30 -9.19 4.41
C LEU A 143 1.72 -8.96 4.93
N TRP A 144 1.83 -8.24 6.06
CA TRP A 144 3.11 -8.08 6.73
C TRP A 144 3.18 -8.96 7.97
N MET A 145 4.23 -9.75 8.05
CA MET A 145 4.46 -10.66 9.15
C MET A 145 5.68 -10.22 9.95
N ARG A 146 5.56 -10.24 11.28
CA ARG A 146 6.66 -10.14 12.23
C ARG A 146 6.94 -11.53 12.76
N VAL A 147 8.16 -12.01 12.58
CA VAL A 147 8.63 -13.32 13.03
C VAL A 147 9.58 -13.13 14.21
N GLU A 148 9.21 -13.66 15.36
CA GLU A 148 10.05 -13.67 16.57
C GLU A 148 10.57 -15.07 16.83
N VAL A 149 11.89 -15.20 16.91
CA VAL A 149 12.60 -16.46 17.15
C VAL A 149 13.21 -16.43 18.54
N LEU A 150 12.82 -17.37 19.39
CA LEU A 150 13.29 -17.47 20.76
C LEU A 150 14.16 -18.72 20.95
N GLY A 151 15.40 -18.49 21.29
CA GLY A 151 16.41 -19.50 21.61
C GLY A 151 16.86 -19.41 23.06
N HIS A 152 18.13 -19.66 23.28
CA HIS A 152 18.75 -19.56 24.62
C HIS A 152 20.12 -18.88 24.51
N GLN A 153 20.27 -17.74 25.18
CA GLN A 153 21.50 -16.93 25.16
C GLN A 153 22.59 -17.60 25.99
N CYS A 154 23.82 -17.60 25.48
CA CYS A 154 25.01 -18.03 26.21
C CYS A 154 26.26 -17.31 25.73
N HIS A 155 27.40 -17.57 26.34
CA HIS A 155 28.68 -17.07 25.86
C HIS A 155 29.06 -17.77 24.53
N ALA A 156 29.48 -17.03 23.54
CA ALA A 156 29.74 -17.53 22.18
C ALA A 156 30.88 -18.60 22.11
N SER A 157 31.77 -18.65 23.12
CA SER A 157 32.78 -19.70 23.21
C SER A 157 32.24 -21.07 23.68
N ARG A 158 30.98 -21.12 24.11
CA ARG A 158 30.29 -22.34 24.58
C ARG A 158 28.95 -22.53 23.89
N PRO A 159 28.91 -22.60 22.55
CA PRO A 159 27.66 -22.58 21.79
C PRO A 159 26.72 -23.75 22.08
N GLN A 160 27.28 -24.88 22.62
CA GLN A 160 26.50 -26.03 23.01
C GLN A 160 25.60 -25.80 24.26
N GLU A 161 25.86 -24.74 25.03
CA GLU A 161 25.06 -24.36 26.20
C GLU A 161 23.83 -23.50 25.79
N GLY A 162 23.79 -23.02 24.54
CA GLY A 162 22.75 -22.14 24.00
C GLY A 162 21.92 -22.71 22.88
N ARG A 163 21.01 -21.89 22.40
CA ARG A 163 20.24 -22.10 21.16
C ARG A 163 20.25 -20.78 20.38
N ASN A 164 20.96 -20.78 19.26
CA ASN A 164 21.25 -19.54 18.51
C ASN A 164 20.04 -19.10 17.70
N SER A 165 19.31 -18.09 18.21
CA SER A 165 18.16 -17.53 17.52
C SER A 165 18.52 -16.83 16.20
N LEU A 166 19.71 -16.22 16.09
CA LEU A 166 20.16 -15.55 14.87
C LEU A 166 20.39 -16.55 13.72
N VAL A 167 21.01 -17.69 14.01
CA VAL A 167 21.23 -18.74 12.99
C VAL A 167 19.91 -19.35 12.56
N ALA A 168 19.00 -19.60 13.52
CA ALA A 168 17.66 -20.11 13.21
C ALA A 168 16.86 -19.10 12.38
N ALA A 169 16.89 -17.81 12.72
CA ALA A 169 16.23 -16.74 11.95
C ALA A 169 16.80 -16.63 10.53
N ALA A 170 18.13 -16.71 10.37
CA ALA A 170 18.76 -16.71 9.05
C ALA A 170 18.32 -17.91 8.18
N ASP A 171 18.18 -19.10 8.76
CA ASP A 171 17.66 -20.28 8.07
C ASP A 171 16.16 -20.09 7.70
N MET A 172 15.36 -19.55 8.61
CA MET A 172 13.96 -19.19 8.33
C MET A 172 13.85 -18.19 7.18
N ILE A 173 14.67 -17.14 7.16
CA ILE A 173 14.71 -16.13 6.09
C ILE A 173 14.98 -16.78 4.72
N LEU A 174 15.89 -17.75 4.67
CA LEU A 174 16.18 -18.47 3.42
C LEU A 174 14.99 -19.34 2.97
N HIS A 175 14.21 -19.88 3.90
CA HIS A 175 13.02 -20.68 3.62
C HIS A 175 11.75 -19.87 3.32
N VAL A 176 11.75 -18.53 3.49
CA VAL A 176 10.63 -17.68 3.03
C VAL A 176 10.33 -17.90 1.55
N ARG A 177 11.35 -18.14 0.74
CA ARG A 177 11.21 -18.44 -0.70
C ARG A 177 10.40 -19.71 -1.02
N ASP A 178 10.24 -20.61 -0.06
CA ASP A 178 9.43 -21.82 -0.28
C ASP A 178 7.95 -21.47 -0.47
N LEU A 179 7.49 -20.32 0.06
CA LEU A 179 6.17 -19.79 -0.17
C LEU A 179 5.93 -19.46 -1.66
N GLU A 180 6.96 -19.01 -2.40
CA GLU A 180 6.84 -18.76 -3.85
C GLU A 180 6.52 -20.05 -4.62
N SER A 181 7.04 -21.18 -4.17
CA SER A 181 6.76 -22.49 -4.76
C SER A 181 5.37 -23.02 -4.42
N ILE A 182 4.87 -22.71 -3.23
CA ILE A 182 3.51 -23.08 -2.79
C ILE A 182 2.47 -22.23 -3.51
N TYR A 183 2.72 -20.92 -3.64
CA TYR A 183 1.84 -19.93 -4.27
C TYR A 183 2.36 -19.51 -5.65
N ALA A 184 2.59 -20.51 -6.52
CA ALA A 184 3.20 -20.33 -7.85
C ALA A 184 2.22 -19.84 -8.93
N GLN A 185 1.02 -19.40 -8.56
CA GLN A 185 0.04 -18.85 -9.50
C GLN A 185 0.61 -17.61 -10.20
N VAL A 186 0.21 -17.46 -11.47
CA VAL A 186 0.62 -16.34 -12.33
C VAL A 186 -0.62 -15.64 -12.84
N ASP A 187 -0.65 -14.32 -12.65
CA ASP A 187 -1.66 -13.44 -13.23
C ASP A 187 -0.96 -12.33 -14.03
N PRO A 188 -1.11 -12.30 -15.35
CA PRO A 188 -0.43 -11.32 -16.20
C PRO A 188 -0.89 -9.87 -16.03
N LEU A 189 -1.98 -9.63 -15.30
CA LEU A 189 -2.42 -8.28 -14.94
C LEU A 189 -1.47 -7.58 -13.97
N PHE A 190 -0.57 -8.31 -13.30
CA PHE A 190 0.31 -7.77 -12.29
C PHE A 190 1.78 -7.77 -12.70
N GLN A 191 2.55 -6.83 -12.16
CA GLN A 191 3.99 -6.76 -12.31
C GLN A 191 4.67 -6.71 -10.93
N PRO A 192 5.45 -7.76 -10.52
CA PRO A 192 5.58 -9.07 -11.21
C PRO A 192 4.25 -9.85 -11.20
N PRO A 193 4.07 -10.80 -12.13
CA PRO A 193 2.79 -11.50 -12.33
C PRO A 193 2.54 -12.65 -11.31
N CYS A 194 3.19 -12.63 -10.16
CA CYS A 194 3.12 -13.65 -9.11
C CYS A 194 3.05 -13.01 -7.72
N CYS A 195 2.75 -13.82 -6.72
CA CYS A 195 2.96 -13.41 -5.33
C CYS A 195 4.44 -13.15 -5.04
N THR A 196 4.72 -12.25 -4.11
CA THR A 196 6.07 -12.02 -3.62
C THR A 196 6.12 -12.14 -2.11
N PHE A 197 7.20 -12.72 -1.58
CA PHE A 197 7.44 -12.95 -0.17
C PHE A 197 8.87 -12.52 0.15
N VAL A 198 9.02 -11.29 0.67
CA VAL A 198 10.33 -10.66 0.78
C VAL A 198 10.66 -10.34 2.24
N PRO A 199 11.72 -10.91 2.83
CA PRO A 199 12.25 -10.43 4.10
C PRO A 199 12.79 -9.00 3.92
N THR A 200 12.31 -8.05 4.74
CA THR A 200 12.57 -6.61 4.51
C THR A 200 13.27 -5.92 5.67
N ARG A 201 13.10 -6.42 6.88
CA ARG A 201 13.61 -5.77 8.09
C ARG A 201 14.07 -6.80 9.10
N HIS A 202 15.13 -6.45 9.84
CA HIS A 202 15.68 -7.21 10.95
C HIS A 202 15.89 -6.26 12.14
N GLU A 203 15.56 -6.70 13.36
CA GLU A 203 15.82 -5.93 14.58
C GLU A 203 17.18 -6.24 15.15
N GLU A 204 17.75 -5.31 15.92
CA GLU A 204 18.96 -5.58 16.70
C GLU A 204 18.69 -6.65 17.76
N ASN A 205 19.64 -7.57 17.94
CA ASN A 205 19.54 -8.64 18.94
C ASN A 205 20.45 -8.39 20.16
N VAL A 206 21.73 -8.79 20.13
CA VAL A 206 22.64 -8.61 21.26
C VAL A 206 23.65 -7.50 21.03
N PRO A 207 23.99 -6.69 22.06
CA PRO A 207 24.85 -5.53 21.88
C PRO A 207 26.34 -5.88 21.77
N ASN A 208 26.74 -7.12 22.04
CA ASN A 208 28.13 -7.56 22.10
C ASN A 208 28.38 -8.84 21.29
N ILE A 209 29.56 -8.90 20.64
CA ILE A 209 29.92 -9.95 19.67
C ILE A 209 30.13 -11.32 20.32
N ASN A 210 30.52 -11.36 21.60
CA ASN A 210 30.83 -12.59 22.32
C ASN A 210 29.62 -13.27 22.97
N SER A 211 28.41 -12.83 22.66
CA SER A 211 27.17 -13.44 23.13
C SER A 211 26.42 -14.09 21.97
N LEU A 212 25.99 -15.31 22.18
CA LEU A 212 25.04 -16.01 21.31
C LEU A 212 23.64 -15.46 21.60
N PRO A 213 22.91 -14.93 20.61
CA PRO A 213 21.62 -14.32 20.86
C PRO A 213 20.55 -15.37 21.20
N GLY A 214 19.71 -15.04 22.19
CA GLY A 214 18.57 -15.84 22.61
C GLY A 214 17.24 -15.34 22.04
N LYS A 215 17.24 -14.22 21.34
CA LYS A 215 16.07 -13.66 20.67
C LYS A 215 16.50 -13.02 19.35
N ASP A 216 15.69 -13.18 18.32
CA ASP A 216 15.86 -12.55 17.03
C ASP A 216 14.51 -12.18 16.42
N VAL A 217 14.42 -11.09 15.66
CA VAL A 217 13.17 -10.65 15.06
C VAL A 217 13.40 -10.15 13.64
N PHE A 218 12.62 -10.65 12.70
CA PHE A 218 12.62 -10.16 11.33
C PHE A 218 11.19 -9.99 10.80
N TYR A 219 11.07 -9.31 9.65
CA TYR A 219 9.79 -8.99 9.03
C TYR A 219 9.76 -9.46 7.58
N ILE A 220 8.57 -9.82 7.12
CA ILE A 220 8.31 -10.27 5.75
C ILE A 220 7.19 -9.39 5.17
N ASP A 221 7.45 -8.78 4.01
CA ASP A 221 6.43 -8.18 3.15
C ASP A 221 5.93 -9.24 2.16
N CYS A 222 4.63 -9.51 2.18
CA CYS A 222 3.98 -10.41 1.24
C CYS A 222 3.00 -9.62 0.39
N ARG A 223 3.17 -9.72 -0.95
CA ARG A 223 2.21 -9.20 -1.93
C ARG A 223 1.51 -10.38 -2.58
N ILE A 224 0.21 -10.48 -2.35
CA ILE A 224 -0.58 -11.69 -2.59
C ILE A 224 -1.60 -11.43 -3.69
N LEU A 225 -1.59 -12.27 -4.73
CA LEU A 225 -2.55 -12.17 -5.84
C LEU A 225 -4.01 -12.31 -5.35
N PRO A 226 -4.97 -11.63 -5.99
CA PRO A 226 -6.39 -11.79 -5.68
C PRO A 226 -6.83 -13.25 -5.71
N GLY A 227 -7.74 -13.61 -4.80
CA GLY A 227 -8.27 -14.98 -4.69
C GLY A 227 -7.41 -15.95 -3.87
N ILE A 228 -6.21 -15.56 -3.44
CA ILE A 228 -5.39 -16.34 -2.52
C ILE A 228 -5.70 -15.89 -1.09
N SER A 229 -5.99 -16.85 -0.21
CA SER A 229 -6.30 -16.58 1.19
C SER A 229 -5.05 -16.17 1.97
N HIS A 230 -5.10 -15.02 2.64
CA HIS A 230 -4.04 -14.58 3.55
C HIS A 230 -3.86 -15.52 4.75
N ASP A 231 -4.96 -16.12 5.22
CA ASP A 231 -4.90 -17.10 6.32
C ASP A 231 -4.16 -18.37 5.90
N ASP A 232 -4.33 -18.83 4.65
CA ASP A 232 -3.59 -19.97 4.12
C ASP A 232 -2.10 -19.65 3.97
N VAL A 233 -1.76 -18.45 3.51
CA VAL A 233 -0.37 -17.98 3.44
C VAL A 233 0.26 -17.94 4.83
N LEU A 234 -0.46 -17.42 5.81
CA LEU A 234 0.00 -17.36 7.20
C LEU A 234 0.19 -18.76 7.80
N ALA A 235 -0.72 -19.69 7.49
CA ALA A 235 -0.60 -21.10 7.92
C ALA A 235 0.62 -21.78 7.30
N SER A 236 0.84 -21.62 5.99
CA SER A 236 2.01 -22.16 5.30
C SER A 236 3.32 -21.57 5.84
N ALA A 237 3.35 -20.26 6.11
CA ALA A 237 4.50 -19.61 6.73
C ALA A 237 4.80 -20.20 8.12
N ARG A 238 3.78 -20.43 8.94
CA ARG A 238 3.93 -21.08 10.26
C ARG A 238 4.52 -22.47 10.13
N GLU A 239 3.98 -23.31 9.26
CA GLU A 239 4.45 -24.67 9.04
C GLU A 239 5.94 -24.70 8.65
N ILE A 240 6.35 -23.84 7.70
CA ILE A 240 7.74 -23.71 7.27
C ILE A 240 8.64 -23.29 8.45
N MET A 241 8.24 -22.22 9.18
CA MET A 241 9.05 -21.68 10.27
C MET A 241 9.14 -22.62 11.47
N GLU A 242 8.07 -23.33 11.81
CA GLU A 242 8.05 -24.33 12.88
C GLU A 242 8.96 -25.52 12.56
N ALA A 243 8.97 -25.99 11.30
CA ALA A 243 9.89 -27.04 10.87
C ALA A 243 11.37 -26.61 10.98
N VAL A 244 11.68 -25.35 10.69
CA VAL A 244 13.02 -24.79 10.91
C VAL A 244 13.32 -24.67 12.40
N ALA A 245 12.37 -24.17 13.19
CA ALA A 245 12.52 -23.98 14.62
C ALA A 245 12.85 -25.31 15.33
N GLU A 246 12.17 -26.40 14.95
CA GLU A 246 12.43 -27.75 15.47
C GLU A 246 13.87 -28.17 15.20
N ARG A 247 14.39 -27.99 13.99
CA ARG A 247 15.79 -28.34 13.63
C ARG A 247 16.82 -27.62 14.48
N HIS A 248 16.54 -26.36 14.83
CA HIS A 248 17.45 -25.53 15.63
C HIS A 248 17.20 -25.59 17.15
N GLY A 249 16.15 -26.28 17.58
CA GLY A 249 15.75 -26.36 18.99
C GLY A 249 15.34 -25.01 19.58
N VAL A 250 14.72 -24.14 18.76
CA VAL A 250 14.19 -22.83 19.14
C VAL A 250 12.66 -22.84 19.07
N THR A 251 12.02 -21.78 19.51
CA THR A 251 10.58 -21.54 19.26
C THR A 251 10.39 -20.33 18.35
N VAL A 252 9.30 -20.31 17.60
CA VAL A 252 8.95 -19.21 16.70
C VAL A 252 7.54 -18.74 16.98
N ASP A 253 7.33 -17.43 16.94
CA ASP A 253 6.02 -16.81 16.93
C ASP A 253 5.87 -15.88 15.72
N ILE A 254 4.73 -15.96 15.03
CA ILE A 254 4.42 -15.12 13.88
C ILE A 254 3.19 -14.29 14.20
N THR A 255 3.36 -12.98 14.21
CA THR A 255 2.28 -12.01 14.37
C THR A 255 2.06 -11.23 13.08
N THR A 256 0.79 -10.98 12.77
CA THR A 256 0.40 -10.15 11.64
C THR A 256 0.52 -8.67 12.02
N VAL A 257 1.27 -7.90 11.24
CA VAL A 257 1.41 -6.44 11.38
C VAL A 257 0.36 -5.73 10.54
N THR A 258 0.20 -6.17 9.29
CA THR A 258 -0.81 -5.65 8.35
C THR A 258 -1.46 -6.84 7.66
N ASN A 259 -2.77 -6.74 7.47
CA ASN A 259 -3.55 -7.71 6.70
C ASN A 259 -4.63 -6.97 5.91
N ALA A 260 -4.33 -6.71 4.65
CA ALA A 260 -5.21 -6.05 3.69
C ALA A 260 -5.38 -6.96 2.46
N PRO A 261 -6.39 -7.84 2.46
CA PRO A 261 -6.66 -8.69 1.31
C PRO A 261 -6.96 -7.88 0.06
N ALA A 262 -6.56 -8.41 -1.11
CA ALA A 262 -6.86 -7.80 -2.39
C ALA A 262 -8.38 -7.65 -2.59
N SER A 263 -8.81 -6.48 -3.08
CA SER A 263 -10.17 -6.29 -3.55
C SER A 263 -10.39 -6.99 -4.90
N PRO A 264 -11.64 -7.35 -5.24
CA PRO A 264 -11.94 -7.80 -6.59
C PRO A 264 -11.51 -6.76 -7.64
N ALA A 265 -10.93 -7.22 -8.73
CA ALA A 265 -10.54 -6.34 -9.83
C ALA A 265 -11.76 -5.63 -10.45
N THR A 266 -11.59 -4.36 -10.81
CA THR A 266 -12.54 -3.66 -11.68
C THR A 266 -12.50 -4.32 -13.06
N PRO A 267 -13.64 -4.75 -13.64
CA PRO A 267 -13.63 -5.36 -14.97
C PRO A 267 -13.05 -4.41 -16.04
N PRO A 268 -12.13 -4.88 -16.91
CA PRO A 268 -11.52 -4.04 -17.94
C PRO A 268 -12.52 -3.46 -18.94
N ASP A 269 -13.66 -4.11 -19.11
CA ASP A 269 -14.78 -3.69 -19.97
C ASP A 269 -15.86 -2.89 -19.21
N SER A 270 -15.61 -2.53 -17.95
CA SER A 270 -16.53 -1.70 -17.19
C SER A 270 -16.64 -0.28 -17.77
N GLU A 271 -17.79 0.36 -17.59
CA GLU A 271 -18.05 1.69 -18.14
C GLU A 271 -16.99 2.73 -17.70
N VAL A 272 -16.52 2.69 -16.47
CA VAL A 272 -15.51 3.62 -15.96
C VAL A 272 -14.19 3.47 -16.70
N VAL A 273 -13.73 2.23 -16.92
CA VAL A 273 -12.48 1.94 -17.64
C VAL A 273 -12.59 2.34 -19.12
N LEU A 274 -13.72 2.05 -19.75
CA LEU A 274 -13.97 2.42 -21.16
C LEU A 274 -13.98 3.94 -21.34
N ARG A 275 -14.58 4.70 -20.41
CA ARG A 275 -14.62 6.17 -20.46
C ARG A 275 -13.26 6.79 -20.22
N LEU A 276 -12.49 6.30 -19.22
CA LEU A 276 -11.12 6.73 -18.99
C LEU A 276 -10.24 6.44 -20.22
N SER A 277 -10.37 5.24 -20.79
CA SER A 277 -9.66 4.86 -22.01
C SER A 277 -9.97 5.78 -23.19
N ALA A 278 -11.24 6.15 -23.36
CA ALA A 278 -11.64 7.09 -24.41
C ALA A 278 -11.01 8.47 -24.19
N GLY A 279 -11.01 8.97 -22.96
CA GLY A 279 -10.38 10.25 -22.60
C GLY A 279 -8.86 10.25 -22.82
N ILE A 280 -8.17 9.16 -22.44
CA ILE A 280 -6.73 9.02 -22.69
C ILE A 280 -6.41 9.03 -24.19
N ARG A 281 -7.18 8.31 -25.01
CA ARG A 281 -7.00 8.31 -26.48
C ARG A 281 -7.23 9.69 -27.07
N GLU A 282 -8.28 10.39 -26.61
CA GLU A 282 -8.64 11.72 -27.12
C GLU A 282 -7.58 12.77 -26.76
N ILE A 283 -7.11 12.78 -25.50
CA ILE A 283 -6.22 13.82 -24.98
C ILE A 283 -4.76 13.56 -25.35
N TYR A 284 -4.30 12.32 -25.24
CA TYR A 284 -2.88 11.98 -25.38
C TYR A 284 -2.59 11.25 -26.69
N GLY A 285 -3.59 10.75 -27.43
CA GLY A 285 -3.40 9.96 -28.64
C GLY A 285 -2.75 8.60 -28.39
N ILE A 286 -2.88 8.06 -27.18
CA ILE A 286 -2.24 6.83 -26.72
C ILE A 286 -3.31 5.75 -26.51
N GLU A 287 -2.98 4.48 -26.82
CA GLU A 287 -3.83 3.35 -26.47
C GLU A 287 -3.56 2.94 -25.02
N PRO A 288 -4.53 3.09 -24.09
CA PRO A 288 -4.34 2.71 -22.72
C PRO A 288 -4.44 1.19 -22.53
N HIS A 289 -3.81 0.73 -21.45
CA HIS A 289 -3.86 -0.68 -21.03
C HIS A 289 -4.14 -0.76 -19.51
N CYS A 290 -4.71 -1.89 -19.08
CA CYS A 290 -4.89 -2.23 -17.69
C CYS A 290 -3.75 -3.09 -17.18
#